data_7ed3ad13f80bdc098a2dc4e8377109c0
#
_entry.id   7ed3ad13f80bdc098a2dc4e8377109c0
#
_cell.length_a   1.000
_cell.length_b   1.000
_cell.length_c   1.000
_cell.angle_alpha   90.00
_cell.angle_beta   90.00
_cell.angle_gamma   90.00
#
_symmetry.space_group_name_H-M   'P 1'
#
loop_
_entity.id
_entity.type
_entity.pdbx_description
1 polymer ?
#
loop_
_entity_poly.entity_id
_entity_poly.type
_entity_poly.pdbx_seq_one_letter_code
_entity_poly.pdbx_strand_id
1 'polypeptide(L)'
;MPEVIFPGAAGRVEGRYTEPSREDAPIALILHGHPRAQGSMHDRVTVQLYKLYADFGFGVLRFNFRGIGRSQGVFDNGMGELSDAASALDYLQSMNPNAEQCWVGGYSFGAWIGLQLLMRRPEIDGFVAVSPPANHYDLSFLAPCPASGVIIYGTRDSVTTAPDMERVIGRIRTQKNIKVDGQPVEGADHFYRGRDPGEDHLADVEKHARAYLERRLAAPPRPPTSKR
;
A
#
# COMPACT_ATOMS: atom_id res chain seq x y z
N MET A 1 0.57 -0.50 20.49
CA MET A 1 -0.25 -0.29 19.29
C MET A 1 -1.65 -0.77 19.59
N PRO A 2 -2.60 0.12 19.78
CA PRO A 2 -3.97 -0.26 20.12
C PRO A 2 -4.62 -1.02 18.98
N GLU A 3 -5.39 -2.03 19.36
CA GLU A 3 -6.30 -2.73 18.48
C GLU A 3 -7.55 -1.85 18.27
N VAL A 4 -8.02 -1.79 17.03
CA VAL A 4 -9.23 -1.06 16.68
C VAL A 4 -10.22 -1.97 15.98
N ILE A 5 -11.50 -1.70 16.20
CA ILE A 5 -12.60 -2.33 15.47
C ILE A 5 -13.44 -1.21 14.89
N PHE A 6 -13.68 -1.25 13.60
CA PHE A 6 -14.50 -0.25 12.91
C PHE A 6 -15.51 -0.91 11.96
N PRO A 7 -16.58 -0.20 11.60
CA PRO A 7 -17.59 -0.72 10.68
C PRO A 7 -17.03 -0.76 9.25
N GLY A 8 -17.17 -1.90 8.57
CA GLY A 8 -16.91 -2.08 7.15
C GLY A 8 -18.17 -2.50 6.40
N ALA A 9 -18.06 -2.63 5.08
CA ALA A 9 -19.21 -2.95 4.21
C ALA A 9 -19.82 -4.34 4.49
N ALA A 10 -19.02 -5.30 4.98
CA ALA A 10 -19.47 -6.66 5.32
C ALA A 10 -19.60 -6.91 6.83
N GLY A 11 -19.58 -5.86 7.64
CA GLY A 11 -19.63 -5.92 9.10
C GLY A 11 -18.36 -5.39 9.75
N ARG A 12 -18.01 -5.89 10.94
CA ARG A 12 -16.85 -5.40 11.70
C ARG A 12 -15.54 -5.73 10.99
N VAL A 13 -14.61 -4.78 11.02
CA VAL A 13 -13.23 -4.92 10.54
C VAL A 13 -12.27 -4.70 11.70
N GLU A 14 -11.31 -5.60 11.89
CA GLU A 14 -10.25 -5.46 12.89
C GLU A 14 -9.00 -4.83 12.28
N GLY A 15 -8.33 -3.98 13.04
CA GLY A 15 -7.11 -3.32 12.62
C GLY A 15 -6.16 -3.00 13.77
N ARG A 16 -5.03 -2.43 13.40
CA ARG A 16 -4.04 -1.85 14.31
C ARG A 16 -3.77 -0.41 13.86
N TYR A 17 -3.95 0.51 14.78
CA TYR A 17 -3.74 1.93 14.54
C TYR A 17 -2.55 2.44 15.36
N THR A 18 -1.76 3.32 14.76
CA THR A 18 -0.76 4.16 15.43
C THR A 18 -1.15 5.61 15.25
N GLU A 19 -1.19 6.35 16.35
CA GLU A 19 -1.45 7.78 16.33
C GLU A 19 -0.32 8.54 15.61
N PRO A 20 -0.64 9.65 14.93
CA PRO A 20 0.36 10.50 14.31
C PRO A 20 1.23 11.21 15.36
N SER A 21 2.44 11.62 14.97
CA SER A 21 3.36 12.34 15.85
C SER A 21 2.92 13.80 16.15
N ARG A 22 2.05 14.35 15.33
CA ARG A 22 1.42 15.67 15.43
C ARG A 22 0.04 15.65 14.78
N GLU A 23 -0.83 16.57 15.14
CA GLU A 23 -2.24 16.60 14.76
C GLU A 23 -2.46 16.67 13.24
N ASP A 24 -1.61 17.40 12.53
CA ASP A 24 -1.65 17.60 11.08
C ASP A 24 -0.71 16.64 10.30
N ALA A 25 -0.06 15.69 10.99
CA ALA A 25 0.83 14.74 10.34
C ALA A 25 0.10 13.89 9.27
N PRO A 26 0.81 13.45 8.23
CA PRO A 26 0.23 12.60 7.21
C PRO A 26 -0.34 11.30 7.76
N ILE A 27 -1.26 10.69 7.01
CA ILE A 27 -1.84 9.38 7.31
C ILE A 27 -1.50 8.35 6.24
N ALA A 28 -1.42 7.08 6.63
CA ALA A 28 -1.18 5.98 5.71
C ALA A 28 -2.04 4.75 6.02
N LEU A 29 -2.71 4.22 4.99
CA LEU A 29 -3.43 2.96 5.04
C LEU A 29 -2.56 1.84 4.46
N ILE A 30 -2.37 0.75 5.21
CA ILE A 30 -1.49 -0.37 4.82
C ILE A 30 -2.31 -1.65 4.61
N LEU A 31 -2.17 -2.25 3.43
CA LEU A 31 -2.97 -3.35 2.93
C LEU A 31 -2.15 -4.63 2.78
N HIS A 32 -2.65 -5.75 3.30
CA HIS A 32 -1.94 -7.02 3.36
C HIS A 32 -2.09 -7.89 2.10
N GLY A 33 -1.27 -8.95 2.00
CA GLY A 33 -1.27 -9.92 0.92
C GLY A 33 -2.58 -10.70 0.77
N HIS A 34 -2.60 -11.65 -0.17
CA HIS A 34 -3.85 -12.32 -0.58
C HIS A 34 -4.50 -13.12 0.55
N PRO A 35 -5.78 -12.86 0.90
CA PRO A 35 -6.49 -13.52 1.99
C PRO A 35 -6.48 -15.05 1.91
N ARG A 36 -6.69 -15.62 0.72
CA ARG A 36 -6.69 -17.09 0.51
C ARG A 36 -5.29 -17.70 0.43
N ALA A 37 -4.23 -16.88 0.43
CA ALA A 37 -2.84 -17.32 0.51
C ALA A 37 -2.23 -17.02 1.88
N GLN A 38 -3.03 -17.13 2.94
CA GLN A 38 -2.67 -16.86 4.34
C GLN A 38 -2.28 -15.39 4.61
N GLY A 39 -2.63 -14.47 3.70
CA GLY A 39 -2.38 -13.05 3.89
C GLY A 39 -3.18 -12.50 5.07
N SER A 40 -2.54 -11.64 5.87
CA SER A 40 -3.14 -10.95 7.00
C SER A 40 -2.39 -9.65 7.30
N MET A 41 -2.97 -8.79 8.13
CA MET A 41 -2.28 -7.59 8.61
C MET A 41 -0.97 -7.88 9.36
N HIS A 42 -0.66 -9.15 9.62
CA HIS A 42 0.57 -9.62 10.27
C HIS A 42 1.64 -10.08 9.29
N ASP A 43 1.40 -10.01 7.99
CA ASP A 43 2.42 -10.32 6.97
C ASP A 43 3.69 -9.51 7.21
N ARG A 44 4.84 -10.11 7.00
CA ARG A 44 6.15 -9.48 7.25
C ARG A 44 6.30 -8.14 6.53
N VAL A 45 5.96 -8.10 5.23
CA VAL A 45 6.04 -6.89 4.42
C VAL A 45 5.03 -5.85 4.89
N THR A 46 3.79 -6.25 5.20
CA THR A 46 2.72 -5.38 5.72
C THR A 46 3.14 -4.74 7.05
N VAL A 47 3.72 -5.54 7.96
CA VAL A 47 4.24 -5.04 9.24
C VAL A 47 5.42 -4.09 9.05
N GLN A 48 6.31 -4.39 8.09
CA GLN A 48 7.45 -3.54 7.76
C GLN A 48 7.00 -2.17 7.25
N LEU A 49 6.09 -2.13 6.27
CA LEU A 49 5.52 -0.88 5.76
C LEU A 49 4.82 -0.07 6.87
N TYR A 50 4.01 -0.74 7.70
CA TYR A 50 3.32 -0.10 8.82
C TYR A 50 4.30 0.58 9.78
N LYS A 51 5.39 -0.11 10.16
CA LYS A 51 6.43 0.45 11.03
C LYS A 51 7.15 1.60 10.36
N LEU A 52 7.50 1.45 9.09
CA LEU A 52 8.18 2.48 8.33
C LEU A 52 7.39 3.80 8.32
N TYR A 53 6.10 3.76 7.99
CA TYR A 53 5.27 4.97 8.02
C TYR A 53 5.12 5.54 9.43
N ALA A 54 5.00 4.70 10.46
CA ALA A 54 4.96 5.15 11.85
C ALA A 54 6.27 5.83 12.28
N ASP A 55 7.44 5.33 11.84
CA ASP A 55 8.75 5.96 12.07
C ASP A 55 8.86 7.35 11.46
N PHE A 56 8.15 7.60 10.35
CA PHE A 56 8.02 8.95 9.76
C PHE A 56 7.00 9.84 10.48
N GLY A 57 6.36 9.36 11.53
CA GLY A 57 5.40 10.12 12.33
C GLY A 57 3.98 10.15 11.77
N PHE A 58 3.66 9.32 10.79
CA PHE A 58 2.31 9.21 10.25
C PHE A 58 1.31 8.64 11.24
N GLY A 59 0.03 9.01 11.12
CA GLY A 59 -1.08 8.21 11.60
C GLY A 59 -1.26 7.00 10.68
N VAL A 60 -1.10 5.77 11.20
CA VAL A 60 -1.05 4.57 10.35
C VAL A 60 -2.10 3.55 10.77
N LEU A 61 -2.87 3.06 9.80
CA LEU A 61 -3.80 1.95 9.98
C LEU A 61 -3.39 0.77 9.08
N ARG A 62 -3.28 -0.42 9.68
CA ARG A 62 -3.32 -1.71 8.97
C ARG A 62 -4.49 -2.52 9.48
N PHE A 63 -5.13 -3.30 8.63
CA PHE A 63 -6.33 -4.04 9.00
C PHE A 63 -6.37 -5.40 8.29
N ASN A 64 -7.22 -6.29 8.77
CA ASN A 64 -7.53 -7.55 8.11
C ASN A 64 -8.71 -7.36 7.16
N PHE A 65 -8.53 -7.73 5.89
CA PHE A 65 -9.64 -7.84 4.94
C PHE A 65 -10.72 -8.79 5.47
N ARG A 66 -11.92 -8.69 4.91
CA ARG A 66 -13.07 -9.55 5.24
C ARG A 66 -12.69 -11.03 5.26
N GLY A 67 -13.23 -11.77 6.22
CA GLY A 67 -12.98 -13.19 6.41
C GLY A 67 -11.62 -13.55 7.01
N ILE A 68 -10.78 -12.56 7.36
CA ILE A 68 -9.47 -12.78 7.99
C ILE A 68 -9.52 -12.33 9.46
N GLY A 69 -8.97 -13.14 10.37
CA GLY A 69 -8.96 -12.87 11.78
C GLY A 69 -10.36 -12.64 12.32
N ARG A 70 -10.61 -11.47 12.92
CA ARG A 70 -11.92 -11.09 13.44
C ARG A 70 -12.74 -10.19 12.51
N SER A 71 -12.24 -9.91 11.30
CA SER A 71 -12.99 -9.19 10.27
C SER A 71 -14.10 -10.05 9.70
N GLN A 72 -15.32 -9.53 9.70
CA GLN A 72 -16.51 -10.22 9.21
C GLN A 72 -16.58 -10.24 7.68
N GLY A 73 -17.45 -11.07 7.14
CA GLY A 73 -17.63 -11.26 5.71
C GLY A 73 -16.85 -12.45 5.16
N VAL A 74 -16.84 -12.56 3.84
CA VAL A 74 -16.13 -13.60 3.08
C VAL A 74 -15.38 -12.97 1.93
N PHE A 75 -14.29 -13.60 1.49
CA PHE A 75 -13.49 -13.15 0.37
C PHE A 75 -14.35 -12.98 -0.91
N ASP A 76 -14.25 -11.82 -1.54
CA ASP A 76 -15.10 -11.40 -2.67
C ASP A 76 -14.29 -10.98 -3.91
N ASN A 77 -13.19 -11.70 -4.17
CA ASN A 77 -12.35 -11.56 -5.36
C ASN A 77 -11.90 -10.10 -5.66
N GLY A 78 -11.71 -9.31 -4.62
CA GLY A 78 -11.23 -7.94 -4.70
C GLY A 78 -12.30 -6.85 -4.62
N MET A 79 -13.53 -7.14 -5.03
CA MET A 79 -14.61 -6.14 -4.99
C MET A 79 -14.99 -5.76 -3.55
N GLY A 80 -15.20 -6.77 -2.73
CA GLY A 80 -15.47 -6.57 -1.32
C GLY A 80 -14.26 -6.02 -0.56
N GLU A 81 -13.07 -6.53 -0.85
CA GLU A 81 -11.83 -6.08 -0.22
C GLU A 81 -11.52 -4.61 -0.55
N LEU A 82 -11.88 -4.15 -1.74
CA LEU A 82 -11.79 -2.73 -2.11
C LEU A 82 -12.78 -1.87 -1.29
N SER A 83 -13.98 -2.39 -1.03
CA SER A 83 -14.95 -1.72 -0.15
C SER A 83 -14.46 -1.67 1.30
N ASP A 84 -13.80 -2.74 1.77
CA ASP A 84 -13.17 -2.75 3.11
C ASP A 84 -12.04 -1.72 3.20
N ALA A 85 -11.21 -1.61 2.15
CA ALA A 85 -10.15 -0.61 2.08
C ALA A 85 -10.70 0.82 2.07
N ALA A 86 -11.81 1.07 1.37
CA ALA A 86 -12.49 2.36 1.39
C ALA A 86 -13.01 2.70 2.80
N SER A 87 -13.69 1.76 3.46
CA SER A 87 -14.18 1.94 4.84
C SER A 87 -13.02 2.17 5.84
N ALA A 88 -11.90 1.46 5.66
CA ALA A 88 -10.71 1.64 6.48
C ALA A 88 -10.07 3.02 6.28
N LEU A 89 -10.06 3.53 5.05
CA LEU A 89 -9.58 4.88 4.76
C LEU A 89 -10.49 5.94 5.38
N ASP A 90 -11.82 5.79 5.24
CA ASP A 90 -12.80 6.70 5.87
C ASP A 90 -12.63 6.73 7.40
N TYR A 91 -12.44 5.55 8.02
CA TYR A 91 -12.16 5.46 9.45
C TYR A 91 -10.85 6.17 9.81
N LEU A 92 -9.76 5.93 9.08
CA LEU A 92 -8.47 6.57 9.33
C LEU A 92 -8.54 8.09 9.21
N GLN A 93 -9.24 8.59 8.20
CA GLN A 93 -9.48 10.03 8.01
C GLN A 93 -10.34 10.63 9.14
N SER A 94 -11.36 9.91 9.61
CA SER A 94 -12.19 10.38 10.73
C SER A 94 -11.41 10.51 12.04
N MET A 95 -10.40 9.66 12.23
CA MET A 95 -9.49 9.73 13.38
C MET A 95 -8.43 10.84 13.25
N ASN A 96 -8.20 11.35 12.03
CA ASN A 96 -7.16 12.32 11.72
C ASN A 96 -7.69 13.42 10.77
N PRO A 97 -8.67 14.24 11.22
CA PRO A 97 -9.37 15.19 10.35
C PRO A 97 -8.47 16.31 9.82
N ASN A 98 -7.35 16.56 10.47
CA ASN A 98 -6.40 17.62 10.11
C ASN A 98 -5.18 17.11 9.31
N ALA A 99 -5.16 15.85 8.94
CA ALA A 99 -4.02 15.27 8.21
C ALA A 99 -3.77 16.00 6.89
N GLU A 100 -2.53 16.47 6.69
CA GLU A 100 -2.13 17.23 5.50
C GLU A 100 -2.00 16.39 4.24
N GLN A 101 -1.72 15.10 4.37
CA GLN A 101 -1.51 14.17 3.26
C GLN A 101 -2.10 12.79 3.60
N CYS A 102 -2.55 12.10 2.55
CA CYS A 102 -3.07 10.75 2.63
C CYS A 102 -2.25 9.81 1.73
N TRP A 103 -1.81 8.69 2.28
CA TRP A 103 -0.98 7.72 1.59
C TRP A 103 -1.57 6.31 1.64
N VAL A 104 -1.22 5.48 0.66
CA VAL A 104 -1.55 4.06 0.66
C VAL A 104 -0.29 3.23 0.48
N GLY A 105 -0.13 2.22 1.32
CA GLY A 105 0.88 1.19 1.19
C GLY A 105 0.23 -0.18 1.02
N GLY A 106 0.85 -1.08 0.28
CA GLY A 106 0.29 -2.42 0.16
C GLY A 106 1.31 -3.44 -0.34
N TYR A 107 1.02 -4.70 -0.01
CA TYR A 107 1.81 -5.84 -0.43
C TYR A 107 0.97 -6.81 -1.26
N SER A 108 1.50 -7.25 -2.42
CA SER A 108 0.89 -8.25 -3.28
C SER A 108 -0.57 -7.90 -3.63
N PHE A 109 -1.54 -8.72 -3.30
CA PHE A 109 -2.97 -8.43 -3.44
C PHE A 109 -3.37 -7.09 -2.83
N GLY A 110 -2.86 -6.78 -1.62
CA GLY A 110 -3.11 -5.48 -0.99
C GLY A 110 -2.53 -4.31 -1.77
N ALA A 111 -1.40 -4.49 -2.46
CA ALA A 111 -0.87 -3.47 -3.36
C ALA A 111 -1.83 -3.22 -4.54
N TRP A 112 -2.38 -4.28 -5.15
CA TRP A 112 -3.37 -4.16 -6.21
C TRP A 112 -4.67 -3.47 -5.73
N ILE A 113 -5.19 -3.84 -4.55
CA ILE A 113 -6.36 -3.16 -3.95
C ILE A 113 -6.04 -1.69 -3.66
N GLY A 114 -4.86 -1.39 -3.10
CA GLY A 114 -4.44 -0.01 -2.82
C GLY A 114 -4.34 0.84 -4.08
N LEU A 115 -3.83 0.28 -5.17
CA LEU A 115 -3.78 0.95 -6.47
C LEU A 115 -5.19 1.18 -7.08
N GLN A 116 -6.13 0.26 -6.87
CA GLN A 116 -7.53 0.49 -7.26
C GLN A 116 -8.20 1.56 -6.40
N LEU A 117 -7.92 1.58 -5.08
CA LEU A 117 -8.41 2.60 -4.17
C LEU A 117 -7.89 3.99 -4.59
N LEU A 118 -6.60 4.10 -4.92
CA LEU A 118 -5.97 5.32 -5.45
C LEU A 118 -6.72 5.91 -6.63
N MET A 119 -7.24 5.06 -7.53
CA MET A 119 -8.00 5.52 -8.71
C MET A 119 -9.38 6.09 -8.37
N ARG A 120 -9.91 5.83 -7.18
CA ARG A 120 -11.25 6.22 -6.72
C ARG A 120 -11.23 7.29 -5.64
N ARG A 121 -10.06 7.54 -5.05
CA ARG A 121 -9.87 8.42 -3.89
C ARG A 121 -8.82 9.49 -4.25
N PRO A 122 -9.26 10.62 -4.85
CA PRO A 122 -8.37 11.67 -5.35
C PRO A 122 -7.55 12.38 -4.25
N GLU A 123 -7.95 12.22 -2.99
CA GLU A 123 -7.24 12.72 -1.82
C GLU A 123 -5.96 11.93 -1.50
N ILE A 124 -5.73 10.77 -2.12
CA ILE A 124 -4.50 10.02 -1.92
C ILE A 124 -3.35 10.69 -2.68
N ASP A 125 -2.36 11.18 -1.94
CA ASP A 125 -1.22 11.96 -2.44
C ASP A 125 -0.07 11.11 -2.98
N GLY A 126 0.04 9.85 -2.51
CA GLY A 126 1.13 8.97 -2.91
C GLY A 126 0.94 7.52 -2.47
N PHE A 127 1.80 6.64 -3.02
CA PHE A 127 1.72 5.23 -2.71
C PHE A 127 3.09 4.53 -2.65
N VAL A 128 3.13 3.44 -1.88
CA VAL A 128 4.20 2.43 -1.90
C VAL A 128 3.56 1.07 -2.18
N ALA A 129 3.78 0.53 -3.38
CA ALA A 129 3.25 -0.76 -3.80
C ALA A 129 4.37 -1.80 -3.86
N VAL A 130 4.26 -2.85 -3.06
CA VAL A 130 5.26 -3.92 -2.98
C VAL A 130 4.70 -5.18 -3.66
N SER A 131 5.38 -5.63 -4.71
CA SER A 131 5.02 -6.79 -5.53
C SER A 131 3.54 -6.86 -5.97
N PRO A 132 2.96 -5.79 -6.57
CA PRO A 132 1.59 -5.88 -7.10
C PRO A 132 1.53 -6.94 -8.21
N PRO A 133 0.61 -7.93 -8.16
CA PRO A 133 0.66 -9.13 -9.00
C PRO A 133 0.14 -8.91 -10.42
N ALA A 134 0.94 -8.25 -11.25
CA ALA A 134 0.61 -7.80 -12.62
C ALA A 134 0.33 -8.92 -13.62
N ASN A 135 0.75 -10.15 -13.34
CA ASN A 135 0.46 -11.32 -14.16
C ASN A 135 -0.83 -12.05 -13.77
N HIS A 136 -1.41 -11.71 -12.59
CA HIS A 136 -2.68 -12.26 -12.11
C HIS A 136 -3.83 -11.25 -12.19
N TYR A 137 -3.51 -9.97 -12.08
CA TYR A 137 -4.50 -8.89 -12.09
C TYR A 137 -4.11 -7.81 -13.11
N ASP A 138 -5.10 -7.32 -13.82
CA ASP A 138 -4.89 -6.21 -14.74
C ASP A 138 -4.52 -4.93 -13.96
N LEU A 139 -3.40 -4.32 -14.32
CA LEU A 139 -2.93 -3.03 -13.83
C LEU A 139 -3.01 -1.93 -14.92
N SER A 140 -3.65 -2.20 -16.04
CA SER A 140 -3.77 -1.22 -17.14
C SER A 140 -4.56 0.03 -16.74
N PHE A 141 -5.39 -0.07 -15.71
CA PHE A 141 -6.14 1.06 -15.14
C PHE A 141 -5.22 2.17 -14.59
N LEU A 142 -3.95 1.87 -14.31
CA LEU A 142 -2.95 2.87 -13.89
C LEU A 142 -2.48 3.79 -15.03
N ALA A 143 -2.98 3.62 -16.21
CA ALA A 143 -2.62 4.46 -17.38
C ALA A 143 -3.36 5.81 -17.44
N PRO A 144 -4.12 6.34 -16.53
CA PRO A 144 -4.02 7.68 -15.96
C PRO A 144 -3.80 7.60 -14.46
N CYS A 145 -2.56 7.38 -14.00
CA CYS A 145 -2.25 7.34 -12.58
C CYS A 145 -2.43 8.73 -11.95
N PRO A 146 -3.26 8.88 -10.89
CA PRO A 146 -3.56 10.19 -10.32
C PRO A 146 -2.48 10.71 -9.37
N ALA A 147 -1.61 9.85 -8.85
CA ALA A 147 -0.56 10.22 -7.90
C ALA A 147 0.77 9.55 -8.23
N SER A 148 1.86 10.16 -7.77
CA SER A 148 3.20 9.58 -7.85
C SER A 148 3.41 8.52 -6.78
N GLY A 149 4.24 7.52 -7.06
CA GLY A 149 4.49 6.44 -6.13
C GLY A 149 5.76 5.67 -6.43
N VAL A 150 6.01 4.62 -5.64
CA VAL A 150 7.06 3.64 -5.88
C VAL A 150 6.48 2.25 -5.95
N ILE A 151 6.96 1.46 -6.91
CA ILE A 151 6.68 0.03 -7.04
C ILE A 151 7.99 -0.72 -6.76
N ILE A 152 7.98 -1.55 -5.74
CA ILE A 152 9.13 -2.37 -5.32
C ILE A 152 8.81 -3.83 -5.66
N TYR A 153 9.74 -4.55 -6.28
CA TYR A 153 9.51 -5.93 -6.72
C TYR A 153 10.78 -6.76 -6.70
N GLY A 154 10.66 -8.05 -6.38
CA GLY A 154 11.79 -8.98 -6.38
C GLY A 154 12.16 -9.43 -7.79
N THR A 155 13.46 -9.56 -8.09
CA THR A 155 13.90 -10.03 -9.42
C THR A 155 13.73 -11.54 -9.62
N ARG A 156 13.48 -12.31 -8.55
CA ARG A 156 13.15 -13.74 -8.58
C ARG A 156 11.70 -14.02 -8.18
N ASP A 157 10.88 -12.99 -8.15
CA ASP A 157 9.46 -13.12 -7.85
C ASP A 157 8.74 -13.87 -9.00
N SER A 158 8.17 -15.04 -8.70
CA SER A 158 7.43 -15.86 -9.66
C SER A 158 5.94 -15.52 -9.74
N VAL A 159 5.43 -14.77 -8.75
CA VAL A 159 4.04 -14.29 -8.69
C VAL A 159 3.90 -12.92 -9.37
N THR A 160 4.94 -12.09 -9.24
CA THR A 160 5.02 -10.76 -9.87
C THR A 160 6.33 -10.68 -10.63
N THR A 161 6.33 -11.11 -11.87
CA THR A 161 7.59 -11.21 -12.61
C THR A 161 8.18 -9.83 -12.92
N ALA A 162 9.50 -9.70 -12.85
CA ALA A 162 10.19 -8.45 -13.15
C ALA A 162 9.83 -7.89 -14.55
N PRO A 163 9.77 -8.70 -15.64
CA PRO A 163 9.34 -8.22 -16.94
C PRO A 163 7.92 -7.64 -16.96
N ASP A 164 6.97 -8.24 -16.22
CA ASP A 164 5.60 -7.73 -16.13
C ASP A 164 5.56 -6.38 -15.40
N MET A 165 6.35 -6.25 -14.31
CA MET A 165 6.46 -4.98 -13.59
C MET A 165 7.10 -3.89 -14.44
N GLU A 166 8.18 -4.19 -15.13
CA GLU A 166 8.85 -3.23 -16.02
C GLU A 166 7.90 -2.73 -17.13
N ARG A 167 7.09 -3.62 -17.69
CA ARG A 167 6.06 -3.27 -18.68
C ARG A 167 4.99 -2.34 -18.09
N VAL A 168 4.48 -2.60 -16.89
CA VAL A 168 3.51 -1.76 -16.20
C VAL A 168 4.12 -0.39 -15.90
N ILE A 169 5.29 -0.35 -15.28
CA ILE A 169 5.99 0.89 -14.92
C ILE A 169 6.31 1.71 -16.18
N GLY A 170 6.75 1.07 -17.25
CA GLY A 170 7.02 1.73 -18.54
C GLY A 170 5.79 2.46 -19.11
N ARG A 171 4.61 1.84 -19.01
CA ARG A 171 3.33 2.47 -19.44
C ARG A 171 2.96 3.67 -18.57
N ILE A 172 3.16 3.59 -17.27
CA ILE A 172 2.84 4.69 -16.33
C ILE A 172 3.80 5.87 -16.54
N ARG A 173 5.09 5.60 -16.76
CA ARG A 173 6.13 6.64 -16.96
C ARG A 173 5.92 7.52 -18.21
N THR A 174 5.09 7.11 -19.13
CA THR A 174 4.76 7.93 -20.31
C THR A 174 3.81 9.09 -20.01
N GLN A 175 3.28 9.17 -18.79
CA GLN A 175 2.32 10.20 -18.40
C GLN A 175 3.04 11.48 -17.92
N LYS A 176 2.53 12.64 -18.33
CA LYS A 176 3.05 13.94 -17.87
C LYS A 176 2.68 14.16 -16.40
N ASN A 177 3.63 14.66 -15.62
CA ASN A 177 3.49 15.09 -14.23
C ASN A 177 3.30 13.97 -13.17
N ILE A 178 3.29 12.70 -13.54
CA ILE A 178 3.28 11.57 -12.62
C ILE A 178 4.60 10.83 -12.70
N LYS A 179 5.22 10.61 -11.53
CA LYS A 179 6.47 9.85 -11.42
C LYS A 179 6.20 8.58 -10.61
N VAL A 180 6.27 7.44 -11.29
CA VAL A 180 6.26 6.14 -10.64
C VAL A 180 7.64 5.52 -10.77
N ASP A 181 8.33 5.39 -9.65
CA ASP A 181 9.65 4.78 -9.58
C ASP A 181 9.48 3.24 -9.51
N GLY A 182 10.24 2.51 -10.31
CA GLY A 182 10.39 1.06 -10.18
C GLY A 182 11.69 0.75 -9.44
N GLN A 183 11.61 -0.08 -8.41
CA GLN A 183 12.75 -0.47 -7.58
C GLN A 183 12.84 -2.00 -7.51
N PRO A 184 13.70 -2.63 -8.34
CA PRO A 184 13.97 -4.06 -8.25
C PRO A 184 14.77 -4.35 -6.97
N VAL A 185 14.42 -5.44 -6.29
CA VAL A 185 15.19 -6.03 -5.20
C VAL A 185 15.86 -7.28 -5.74
N GLU A 186 17.17 -7.20 -5.93
CA GLU A 186 17.94 -8.26 -6.56
C GLU A 186 17.94 -9.53 -5.71
N GLY A 187 17.71 -10.69 -6.33
CA GLY A 187 17.69 -11.98 -5.67
C GLY A 187 16.44 -12.30 -4.84
N ALA A 188 15.54 -11.36 -4.62
CA ALA A 188 14.35 -11.56 -3.79
C ALA A 188 13.24 -12.32 -4.52
N ASP A 189 12.61 -13.27 -3.82
CA ASP A 189 11.34 -13.91 -4.22
C ASP A 189 10.13 -13.05 -3.83
N HIS A 190 8.90 -13.58 -4.05
CA HIS A 190 7.66 -12.89 -3.69
C HIS A 190 7.54 -12.55 -2.20
N PHE A 191 8.15 -13.34 -1.32
CA PHE A 191 8.13 -13.16 0.14
C PHE A 191 9.36 -12.41 0.63
N TYR A 192 10.17 -11.87 -0.28
CA TYR A 192 11.43 -11.20 0.00
C TYR A 192 12.44 -12.08 0.74
N ARG A 193 12.49 -13.35 0.36
CA ARG A 193 13.53 -14.30 0.75
C ARG A 193 14.52 -14.45 -0.39
N GLY A 194 15.79 -14.70 -0.05
CA GLY A 194 16.82 -15.00 -1.03
C GLY A 194 16.82 -16.46 -1.47
N ARG A 195 17.90 -16.86 -2.16
CA ARG A 195 18.09 -18.23 -2.62
C ARG A 195 18.52 -19.14 -1.47
N ASP A 196 19.41 -18.62 -0.62
CA ASP A 196 20.01 -19.40 0.45
C ASP A 196 19.15 -19.38 1.72
N PRO A 197 19.14 -20.46 2.51
CA PRO A 197 18.44 -20.49 3.78
C PRO A 197 18.91 -19.36 4.70
N GLY A 198 17.95 -18.52 5.14
CA GLY A 198 18.22 -17.38 6.04
C GLY A 198 18.52 -16.06 5.32
N GLU A 199 18.68 -16.06 4.01
CA GLU A 199 18.80 -14.84 3.22
C GLU A 199 17.45 -14.09 3.20
N ASP A 200 17.47 -12.80 3.52
CA ASP A 200 16.27 -11.97 3.73
C ASP A 200 16.47 -10.57 3.14
N HIS A 201 15.53 -10.16 2.30
CA HIS A 201 15.56 -8.89 1.57
C HIS A 201 14.54 -7.87 2.08
N LEU A 202 13.95 -8.06 3.26
CA LEU A 202 13.02 -7.07 3.83
C LEU A 202 13.70 -5.73 4.10
N ALA A 203 14.97 -5.74 4.49
CA ALA A 203 15.74 -4.52 4.69
C ALA A 203 15.91 -3.72 3.39
N ASP A 204 16.00 -4.40 2.22
CA ASP A 204 16.06 -3.74 0.93
C ASP A 204 14.72 -3.11 0.56
N VAL A 205 13.60 -3.78 0.85
CA VAL A 205 12.25 -3.19 0.70
C VAL A 205 12.14 -1.92 1.52
N GLU A 206 12.53 -1.96 2.80
CA GLU A 206 12.52 -0.79 3.67
C GLU A 206 13.39 0.32 3.13
N LYS A 207 14.61 0.02 2.72
CA LYS A 207 15.56 0.99 2.16
C LYS A 207 14.97 1.74 0.96
N HIS A 208 14.35 1.03 0.01
CA HIS A 208 13.74 1.65 -1.17
C HIS A 208 12.51 2.48 -0.80
N ALA A 209 11.64 1.98 0.07
CA ALA A 209 10.47 2.69 0.52
C ALA A 209 10.84 3.94 1.34
N ARG A 210 11.81 3.83 2.24
CA ARG A 210 12.35 4.93 3.05
C ARG A 210 12.92 6.03 2.19
N ALA A 211 13.82 5.70 1.27
CA ALA A 211 14.42 6.67 0.36
C ALA A 211 13.38 7.40 -0.52
N TYR A 212 12.31 6.70 -0.90
CA TYR A 212 11.20 7.32 -1.63
C TYR A 212 10.42 8.29 -0.74
N LEU A 213 10.05 7.89 0.48
CA LEU A 213 9.30 8.74 1.42
C LEU A 213 10.11 9.97 1.81
N GLU A 214 11.39 9.85 2.15
CA GLU A 214 12.28 10.97 2.47
C GLU A 214 12.27 12.03 1.36
N ARG A 215 12.45 11.59 0.11
CA ARG A 215 12.45 12.48 -1.05
C ARG A 215 11.09 13.16 -1.27
N ARG A 216 10.00 12.42 -1.04
CA ARG A 216 8.65 12.92 -1.28
C ARG A 216 8.17 13.89 -0.19
N LEU A 217 8.50 13.61 1.07
CA LEU A 217 8.14 14.46 2.21
C LEU A 217 8.98 15.72 2.30
N ALA A 218 10.21 15.70 1.78
CA ALA A 218 11.05 16.89 1.65
C ALA A 218 10.59 17.84 0.52
N ALA A 219 9.78 17.37 -0.43
CA ALA A 219 9.25 18.20 -1.50
C ALA A 219 8.07 19.06 -0.98
N PRO A 220 7.91 20.31 -1.49
CA PRO A 220 6.77 21.14 -1.10
C PRO A 220 5.45 20.43 -1.43
N PRO A 221 4.40 20.61 -0.59
CA PRO A 221 3.10 20.00 -0.80
C PRO A 221 2.54 20.38 -2.19
N ARG A 222 1.78 19.44 -2.77
CA ARG A 222 1.10 19.71 -4.04
C ARG A 222 0.16 20.92 -3.86
N PRO A 223 0.15 21.89 -4.79
CA PRO A 223 -0.84 22.96 -4.71
C PRO A 223 -2.24 22.35 -4.73
N PRO A 224 -3.19 22.90 -3.93
CA PRO A 224 -4.54 22.36 -3.88
C PRO A 224 -5.13 22.33 -5.29
N THR A 225 -5.64 21.16 -5.70
CA THR A 225 -6.40 21.05 -6.94
C THR A 225 -7.59 22.00 -6.81
N SER A 226 -7.64 23.03 -7.65
CA SER A 226 -8.77 23.96 -7.67
C SER A 226 -10.06 23.14 -7.80
N LYS A 227 -10.90 23.20 -6.78
CA LYS A 227 -12.26 22.64 -6.85
C LYS A 227 -12.95 23.29 -8.04
N ARG A 228 -13.15 22.52 -9.10
CA ARG A 228 -14.10 22.88 -10.16
C ARG A 228 -15.47 22.37 -9.84
#